data_d6a67345011528e6910202190b2ce026
#
_entry.id   d6a67345011528e6910202190b2ce026
#
_cell.length_a   1.000
_cell.length_b   1.000
_cell.length_c   1.000
_cell.angle_alpha   90.00
_cell.angle_beta   90.00
_cell.angle_gamma   90.00
#
_symmetry.space_group_name_H-M   'P 1'
#
loop_
_entity.id
_entity.type
_entity.pdbx_description
1 polymer ?
#
loop_
_entity_poly.entity_id
_entity_poly.type
_entity_poly.pdbx_seq_one_letter_code
_entity_poly.pdbx_strand_id
1 'polypeptide(L)'
;MDTPEVIKLKNSVAELDHASGPTTAPVTLLEYGNFECIHCGRAYPVIKQLQKLLGDSLRFVFRHFPSVHTHPHSMRAAEAAEAAGAQQKFWQMHDELFSHQDALEDHHLLRYGKRLGLDAEKFAHDLTEHTFLKEIAAGYQRSLFDEHVTGTPTIYLNEIRYTGATDPESLLEAIRQADKEGKIQLTEDPHSIRTVLDRLLPHSSRQKS
;
A
#
# COMPACT_ATOMS: atom_id res chain seq x y z
N MET A 1 -14.78 -8.38 30.10
CA MET A 1 -13.89 -7.70 29.14
C MET A 1 -14.21 -8.33 27.80
N ASP A 2 -14.89 -7.59 26.93
CA ASP A 2 -15.21 -8.09 25.59
C ASP A 2 -13.90 -8.33 24.84
N THR A 3 -13.69 -9.52 24.35
CA THR A 3 -12.60 -9.82 23.41
C THR A 3 -12.83 -8.95 22.18
N PRO A 4 -11.83 -8.19 21.69
CA PRO A 4 -12.02 -7.38 20.50
C PRO A 4 -12.47 -8.27 19.35
N GLU A 5 -13.51 -7.83 18.65
CA GLU A 5 -14.07 -8.54 17.51
C GLU A 5 -12.99 -8.66 16.42
N VAL A 6 -12.67 -9.89 16.04
CA VAL A 6 -11.70 -10.19 14.98
C VAL A 6 -12.38 -10.00 13.64
N ILE A 7 -12.05 -8.90 12.95
CA ILE A 7 -12.55 -8.61 11.61
C ILE A 7 -11.67 -9.35 10.59
N LYS A 8 -12.30 -10.24 9.81
CA LYS A 8 -11.63 -10.99 8.75
C LYS A 8 -11.92 -10.41 7.39
N LEU A 9 -10.92 -10.45 6.51
CA LEU A 9 -11.05 -10.16 5.10
C LEU A 9 -12.03 -11.16 4.46
N LYS A 10 -13.06 -10.67 3.78
CA LYS A 10 -14.06 -11.52 3.12
C LYS A 10 -13.63 -11.92 1.70
N ASN A 11 -12.98 -11.00 1.00
CA ASN A 11 -12.47 -11.23 -0.35
C ASN A 11 -10.97 -11.52 -0.26
N SER A 12 -10.61 -12.78 -0.11
CA SER A 12 -9.21 -13.24 -0.04
C SER A 12 -8.38 -12.70 -1.22
N VAL A 13 -7.07 -12.64 -1.01
CA VAL A 13 -6.14 -12.18 -2.05
C VAL A 13 -6.21 -13.10 -3.26
N ALA A 14 -6.48 -12.53 -4.43
CA ALA A 14 -6.62 -13.22 -5.71
C ALA A 14 -5.41 -12.98 -6.63
N GLU A 15 -5.38 -13.70 -7.72
CA GLU A 15 -4.31 -13.59 -8.74
C GLU A 15 -4.29 -12.22 -9.43
N LEU A 16 -5.45 -11.56 -9.50
CA LEU A 16 -5.60 -10.23 -10.10
C LEU A 16 -5.20 -9.08 -9.16
N ASP A 17 -4.94 -9.36 -7.89
CA ASP A 17 -4.46 -8.31 -6.97
C ASP A 17 -3.02 -7.92 -7.29
N HIS A 18 -2.72 -6.62 -7.15
CA HIS A 18 -1.34 -6.16 -7.20
C HIS A 18 -0.57 -6.64 -5.99
N ALA A 19 0.25 -7.65 -6.19
CA ALA A 19 1.05 -8.27 -5.14
C ALA A 19 2.55 -8.17 -5.45
N SER A 20 3.35 -7.94 -4.41
CA SER A 20 4.82 -7.95 -4.41
C SER A 20 5.32 -8.91 -3.33
N GLY A 21 6.27 -9.76 -3.66
CA GLY A 21 6.72 -10.87 -2.82
C GLY A 21 6.07 -12.21 -3.18
N PRO A 22 6.64 -13.33 -2.70
CA PRO A 22 6.22 -14.67 -3.11
C PRO A 22 4.85 -15.05 -2.51
N THR A 23 4.11 -15.89 -3.23
CA THR A 23 2.83 -16.44 -2.74
C THR A 23 3.03 -17.38 -1.54
N THR A 24 4.25 -17.86 -1.32
CA THR A 24 4.64 -18.74 -0.22
C THR A 24 5.10 -17.98 1.02
N ALA A 25 5.08 -16.63 0.99
CA ALA A 25 5.44 -15.82 2.14
C ALA A 25 4.57 -16.18 3.35
N PRO A 26 5.17 -16.35 4.55
CA PRO A 26 4.43 -16.69 5.77
C PRO A 26 3.44 -15.61 6.20
N VAL A 27 3.68 -14.35 5.81
CA VAL A 27 2.78 -13.23 6.10
C VAL A 27 2.44 -12.46 4.83
N THR A 28 1.14 -12.21 4.64
CA THR A 28 0.60 -11.28 3.65
C THR A 28 0.13 -10.03 4.37
N LEU A 29 0.66 -8.87 4.00
CA LEU A 29 0.16 -7.56 4.36
C LEU A 29 -0.65 -7.00 3.19
N LEU A 30 -1.97 -6.87 3.38
CA LEU A 30 -2.84 -6.21 2.41
C LEU A 30 -3.19 -4.81 2.92
N GLU A 31 -3.01 -3.81 2.05
CA GLU A 31 -3.41 -2.43 2.29
C GLU A 31 -4.53 -2.02 1.32
N TYR A 32 -5.64 -1.53 1.87
CA TYR A 32 -6.54 -0.65 1.14
C TYR A 32 -5.98 0.77 1.26
N GLY A 33 -5.49 1.30 0.16
CA GLY A 33 -4.73 2.53 0.12
C GLY A 33 -5.29 3.56 -0.86
N ASN A 34 -4.87 4.80 -0.65
CA ASN A 34 -5.23 5.96 -1.47
C ASN A 34 -4.00 6.82 -1.69
N PHE A 35 -3.65 7.06 -2.94
CA PHE A 35 -2.44 7.80 -3.31
C PHE A 35 -2.43 9.26 -2.85
N GLU A 36 -3.59 9.85 -2.59
CA GLU A 36 -3.70 11.24 -2.11
C GLU A 36 -3.89 11.33 -0.58
N CYS A 37 -4.02 10.19 0.12
CA CYS A 37 -4.18 10.16 1.56
C CYS A 37 -2.83 10.33 2.28
N ILE A 38 -2.72 11.37 3.13
CA ILE A 38 -1.49 11.65 3.90
C ILE A 38 -1.11 10.50 4.83
N HIS A 39 -2.09 9.77 5.37
CA HIS A 39 -1.82 8.63 6.25
C HIS A 39 -1.22 7.45 5.47
N CYS A 40 -1.69 7.19 4.24
CA CYS A 40 -1.07 6.21 3.34
C CYS A 40 0.35 6.66 2.95
N GLY A 41 0.55 7.96 2.67
CA GLY A 41 1.89 8.51 2.41
C GLY A 41 2.86 8.32 3.57
N ARG A 42 2.37 8.35 4.82
CA ARG A 42 3.20 8.04 6.01
C ARG A 42 3.45 6.54 6.17
N ALA A 43 2.49 5.69 5.81
CA ALA A 43 2.64 4.23 5.88
C ALA A 43 3.56 3.70 4.77
N TYR A 44 3.55 4.31 3.59
CA TYR A 44 4.33 3.89 2.42
C TYR A 44 5.82 3.64 2.71
N PRO A 45 6.62 4.59 3.25
CA PRO A 45 8.04 4.34 3.54
C PRO A 45 8.23 3.24 4.59
N VAL A 46 7.31 3.09 5.54
CA VAL A 46 7.35 2.03 6.55
C VAL A 46 7.18 0.66 5.88
N ILE A 47 6.16 0.51 5.02
CA ILE A 47 5.90 -0.73 4.31
C ILE A 47 7.07 -1.09 3.39
N LYS A 48 7.64 -0.11 2.66
CA LYS A 48 8.83 -0.34 1.81
C LYS A 48 10.02 -0.87 2.59
N GLN A 49 10.19 -0.41 3.82
CA GLN A 49 11.28 -0.91 4.68
C GLN A 49 11.02 -2.30 5.21
N LEU A 50 9.76 -2.58 5.62
CA LEU A 50 9.36 -3.92 6.02
C LEU A 50 9.53 -4.92 4.88
N GLN A 51 9.20 -4.54 3.65
CA GLN A 51 9.47 -5.36 2.46
C GLN A 51 10.97 -5.64 2.31
N LYS A 52 11.82 -4.61 2.45
CA LYS A 52 13.28 -4.78 2.37
C LYS A 52 13.82 -5.67 3.49
N LEU A 53 13.34 -5.47 4.72
CA LEU A 53 13.79 -6.18 5.91
C LEU A 53 13.40 -7.65 5.91
N LEU A 54 12.16 -7.93 5.50
CA LEU A 54 11.54 -9.25 5.57
C LEU A 54 11.75 -10.07 4.28
N GLY A 55 12.10 -9.41 3.17
CA GLY A 55 12.34 -10.08 1.89
C GLY A 55 11.21 -11.03 1.52
N ASP A 56 11.55 -12.27 1.24
CA ASP A 56 10.62 -13.33 0.85
C ASP A 56 9.66 -13.78 1.97
N SER A 57 9.85 -13.28 3.20
CA SER A 57 8.92 -13.54 4.31
C SER A 57 7.68 -12.67 4.31
N LEU A 58 7.63 -11.62 3.48
CA LEU A 58 6.49 -10.71 3.38
C LEU A 58 5.97 -10.61 1.95
N ARG A 59 4.68 -10.93 1.77
CA ARG A 59 3.92 -10.59 0.57
C ARG A 59 3.12 -9.31 0.83
N PHE A 60 3.36 -8.26 0.07
CA PHE A 60 2.59 -7.01 0.11
C PHE A 60 1.54 -6.99 -1.00
N VAL A 61 0.31 -6.64 -0.64
CA VAL A 61 -0.83 -6.50 -1.57
C VAL A 61 -1.42 -5.11 -1.42
N PHE A 62 -1.65 -4.43 -2.54
CA PHE A 62 -2.28 -3.13 -2.56
C PHE A 62 -3.62 -3.19 -3.30
N ARG A 63 -4.67 -2.65 -2.66
CA ARG A 63 -6.00 -2.45 -3.24
C ARG A 63 -6.38 -0.99 -3.20
N HIS A 64 -6.88 -0.48 -4.30
CA HIS A 64 -7.33 0.91 -4.39
C HIS A 64 -8.55 1.18 -3.50
N PHE A 65 -8.49 2.28 -2.75
CA PHE A 65 -9.62 2.85 -2.03
C PHE A 65 -9.71 4.36 -2.28
N PRO A 66 -10.03 4.80 -3.52
CA PRO A 66 -10.09 6.20 -3.88
C PRO A 66 -11.34 6.86 -3.28
N SER A 67 -11.17 7.90 -2.45
CA SER A 67 -12.25 8.66 -1.83
C SER A 67 -12.34 10.06 -2.44
N VAL A 68 -13.01 10.18 -3.57
CA VAL A 68 -13.07 11.43 -4.36
C VAL A 68 -13.67 12.63 -3.62
N HIS A 69 -14.48 12.40 -2.59
CA HIS A 69 -15.05 13.48 -1.77
C HIS A 69 -14.03 14.20 -0.90
N THR A 70 -13.00 13.48 -0.45
CA THR A 70 -11.94 14.02 0.41
C THR A 70 -10.60 14.17 -0.31
N HIS A 71 -10.43 13.46 -1.43
CA HIS A 71 -9.21 13.36 -2.20
C HIS A 71 -9.55 13.39 -3.70
N PRO A 72 -9.68 14.58 -4.30
CA PRO A 72 -10.23 14.76 -5.65
C PRO A 72 -9.41 14.08 -6.76
N HIS A 73 -8.10 13.92 -6.57
CA HIS A 73 -7.22 13.29 -7.55
C HIS A 73 -7.06 11.78 -7.35
N SER A 74 -7.61 11.23 -6.26
CA SER A 74 -7.37 9.83 -5.86
C SER A 74 -7.81 8.80 -6.90
N MET A 75 -8.95 9.02 -7.57
CA MET A 75 -9.41 8.14 -8.64
C MET A 75 -8.47 8.20 -9.85
N ARG A 76 -8.06 9.41 -10.21
CA ARG A 76 -7.17 9.63 -11.34
C ARG A 76 -5.79 9.03 -11.13
N ALA A 77 -5.25 9.13 -9.91
CA ALA A 77 -4.01 8.47 -9.51
C ALA A 77 -4.13 6.92 -9.56
N ALA A 78 -5.29 6.39 -9.15
CA ALA A 78 -5.55 4.96 -9.26
C ALA A 78 -5.62 4.49 -10.73
N GLU A 79 -6.30 5.23 -11.61
CA GLU A 79 -6.30 4.94 -13.05
C GLU A 79 -4.88 4.96 -13.65
N ALA A 80 -4.04 5.91 -13.24
CA ALA A 80 -2.65 5.96 -13.68
C ALA A 80 -1.83 4.75 -13.22
N ALA A 81 -2.06 4.28 -11.99
CA ALA A 81 -1.41 3.07 -11.49
C ALA A 81 -1.83 1.83 -12.28
N GLU A 82 -3.12 1.69 -12.60
CA GLU A 82 -3.64 0.59 -13.42
C GLU A 82 -3.14 0.65 -14.87
N ALA A 83 -3.15 1.83 -15.49
CA ALA A 83 -2.62 2.02 -16.84
C ALA A 83 -1.12 1.68 -16.94
N ALA A 84 -0.35 1.99 -15.89
CA ALA A 84 1.04 1.55 -15.78
C ALA A 84 1.13 0.03 -15.51
N GLY A 85 0.19 -0.52 -14.73
CA GLY A 85 0.06 -1.96 -14.48
C GLY A 85 -0.17 -2.77 -15.74
N ALA A 86 -1.01 -2.28 -16.66
CA ALA A 86 -1.24 -2.86 -17.97
C ALA A 86 0.03 -2.88 -18.86
N GLN A 87 1.06 -2.13 -18.46
CA GLN A 87 2.40 -2.12 -19.04
C GLN A 87 3.47 -2.70 -18.08
N GLN A 88 3.05 -3.52 -17.11
CA GLN A 88 3.91 -4.23 -16.14
C GLN A 88 4.72 -3.29 -15.22
N LYS A 89 4.23 -2.06 -14.98
CA LYS A 89 4.90 -1.05 -14.16
C LYS A 89 4.01 -0.48 -13.04
N PHE A 90 3.08 -1.30 -12.54
CA PHE A 90 2.21 -0.89 -11.42
C PHE A 90 3.02 -0.38 -10.22
N TRP A 91 3.97 -1.18 -9.74
CA TRP A 91 4.74 -0.84 -8.54
C TRP A 91 5.63 0.38 -8.71
N GLN A 92 6.18 0.58 -9.91
CA GLN A 92 6.96 1.78 -10.21
C GLN A 92 6.07 3.05 -10.19
N MET A 93 4.86 2.96 -10.76
CA MET A 93 3.90 4.06 -10.71
C MET A 93 3.36 4.28 -9.28
N HIS A 94 3.07 3.21 -8.55
CA HIS A 94 2.70 3.27 -7.14
C HIS A 94 3.73 4.05 -6.32
N ASP A 95 5.02 3.76 -6.50
CA ASP A 95 6.11 4.43 -5.80
C ASP A 95 6.22 5.92 -6.21
N GLU A 96 6.04 6.23 -7.50
CA GLU A 96 6.01 7.61 -8.00
C GLU A 96 4.87 8.43 -7.38
N LEU A 97 3.66 7.86 -7.34
CA LEU A 97 2.47 8.53 -6.83
C LEU A 97 2.60 8.83 -5.33
N PHE A 98 3.06 7.88 -4.51
CA PHE A 98 3.29 8.13 -3.09
C PHE A 98 4.45 9.08 -2.81
N SER A 99 5.46 9.10 -3.67
CA SER A 99 6.58 10.04 -3.54
C SER A 99 6.23 11.48 -3.93
N HIS A 100 5.08 11.69 -4.59
CA HIS A 100 4.66 12.98 -5.12
C HIS A 100 3.16 13.22 -4.89
N GLN A 101 2.70 13.02 -3.66
CA GLN A 101 1.26 13.15 -3.29
C GLN A 101 0.68 14.55 -3.52
N ASP A 102 1.52 15.57 -3.62
CA ASP A 102 1.18 16.96 -3.90
C ASP A 102 1.10 17.29 -5.41
N ALA A 103 1.29 16.30 -6.28
CA ALA A 103 1.39 16.49 -7.73
C ALA A 103 0.71 15.32 -8.49
N LEU A 104 -0.60 15.19 -8.34
CA LEU A 104 -1.41 14.08 -8.90
C LEU A 104 -2.36 14.52 -10.04
N GLU A 105 -2.22 15.74 -10.55
CA GLU A 105 -2.95 16.21 -11.73
C GLU A 105 -2.48 15.51 -13.00
N ASP A 106 -3.33 15.45 -14.02
CA ASP A 106 -3.10 14.72 -15.28
C ASP A 106 -1.74 15.01 -15.92
N HIS A 107 -1.31 16.27 -15.94
CA HIS A 107 -0.02 16.63 -16.53
C HIS A 107 1.19 16.06 -15.75
N HIS A 108 1.03 15.85 -14.44
CA HIS A 108 2.02 15.18 -13.61
C HIS A 108 2.03 13.67 -13.87
N LEU A 109 0.84 13.04 -13.92
CA LEU A 109 0.68 11.62 -14.20
C LEU A 109 1.31 11.26 -15.56
N LEU A 110 1.07 12.04 -16.61
CA LEU A 110 1.68 11.87 -17.92
C LEU A 110 3.21 11.98 -17.86
N ARG A 111 3.75 12.91 -17.06
CA ARG A 111 5.19 13.05 -16.85
C ARG A 111 5.79 11.84 -16.14
N TYR A 112 5.08 11.26 -15.16
CA TYR A 112 5.50 10.03 -14.48
C TYR A 112 5.53 8.85 -15.45
N GLY A 113 4.49 8.68 -16.26
CA GLY A 113 4.46 7.67 -17.31
C GLY A 113 5.67 7.74 -18.24
N LYS A 114 6.00 8.95 -18.71
CA LYS A 114 7.20 9.19 -19.53
C LYS A 114 8.50 8.85 -18.80
N ARG A 115 8.64 9.27 -17.52
CA ARG A 115 9.83 8.98 -16.70
C ARG A 115 10.02 7.49 -16.48
N LEU A 116 8.93 6.76 -16.32
CA LEU A 116 8.93 5.31 -16.17
C LEU A 116 9.16 4.57 -17.50
N GLY A 117 9.20 5.27 -18.63
CA GLY A 117 9.39 4.68 -19.96
C GLY A 117 8.20 3.83 -20.38
N LEU A 118 6.98 4.27 -20.05
CA LEU A 118 5.75 3.70 -20.58
C LEU A 118 5.58 4.10 -22.05
N ASP A 119 4.82 3.30 -22.79
CA ASP A 119 4.25 3.75 -24.06
C ASP A 119 3.34 4.96 -23.77
N ALA A 120 3.79 6.14 -24.17
CA ALA A 120 3.15 7.39 -23.83
C ALA A 120 1.77 7.57 -24.50
N GLU A 121 1.62 7.07 -25.74
CA GLU A 121 0.36 7.15 -26.48
C GLU A 121 -0.69 6.24 -25.84
N LYS A 122 -0.32 4.99 -25.56
CA LYS A 122 -1.18 4.05 -24.86
C LYS A 122 -1.56 4.55 -23.47
N PHE A 123 -0.59 5.05 -22.69
CA PHE A 123 -0.84 5.55 -21.35
C PHE A 123 -1.79 6.76 -21.35
N ALA A 124 -1.56 7.72 -22.26
CA ALA A 124 -2.43 8.89 -22.42
C ALA A 124 -3.84 8.49 -22.86
N HIS A 125 -3.95 7.52 -23.79
CA HIS A 125 -5.23 6.98 -24.25
C HIS A 125 -5.99 6.31 -23.08
N ASP A 126 -5.35 5.41 -22.33
CA ASP A 126 -5.98 4.72 -21.20
C ASP A 126 -6.50 5.71 -20.15
N LEU A 127 -5.77 6.81 -19.90
CA LEU A 127 -6.22 7.87 -19.01
C LEU A 127 -7.39 8.67 -19.60
N THR A 128 -7.36 9.04 -20.88
CA THR A 128 -8.39 9.84 -21.54
C THR A 128 -9.73 9.09 -21.64
N GLU A 129 -9.66 7.81 -21.98
CA GLU A 129 -10.85 6.94 -22.12
C GLU A 129 -11.32 6.34 -20.80
N HIS A 130 -10.65 6.64 -19.68
CA HIS A 130 -10.98 6.07 -18.37
C HIS A 130 -11.02 4.53 -18.37
N THR A 131 -10.08 3.90 -19.07
CA THR A 131 -10.07 2.45 -19.35
C THR A 131 -10.28 1.61 -18.08
N PHE A 132 -9.70 2.01 -16.94
CA PHE A 132 -9.73 1.27 -15.68
C PHE A 132 -10.75 1.76 -14.66
N LEU A 133 -11.45 2.87 -14.94
CA LEU A 133 -12.40 3.49 -13.99
C LEU A 133 -13.45 2.51 -13.46
N LYS A 134 -14.04 1.71 -14.36
CA LYS A 134 -15.10 0.75 -14.00
C LYS A 134 -14.61 -0.31 -13.01
N GLU A 135 -13.41 -0.83 -13.23
CA GLU A 135 -12.81 -1.86 -12.38
C GLU A 135 -12.43 -1.29 -11.01
N ILE A 136 -11.78 -0.13 -10.96
CA ILE A 136 -11.43 0.57 -9.72
C ILE A 136 -12.70 0.90 -8.93
N ALA A 137 -13.74 1.45 -9.58
CA ALA A 137 -15.00 1.75 -8.93
C ALA A 137 -15.69 0.51 -8.35
N ALA A 138 -15.68 -0.61 -9.08
CA ALA A 138 -16.20 -1.87 -8.59
C ALA A 138 -15.41 -2.41 -7.39
N GLY A 139 -14.08 -2.29 -7.41
CA GLY A 139 -13.20 -2.63 -6.28
C GLY A 139 -13.51 -1.77 -5.05
N TYR A 140 -13.66 -0.46 -5.23
CA TYR A 140 -14.05 0.48 -4.18
C TYR A 140 -15.39 0.14 -3.55
N GLN A 141 -16.41 -0.19 -4.38
CA GLN A 141 -17.73 -0.60 -3.90
C GLN A 141 -17.65 -1.88 -3.05
N ARG A 142 -16.91 -2.91 -3.51
CA ARG A 142 -16.68 -4.13 -2.73
C ARG A 142 -16.00 -3.81 -1.39
N SER A 143 -15.00 -2.93 -1.40
CA SER A 143 -14.30 -2.54 -0.18
C SER A 143 -15.23 -1.89 0.85
N LEU A 144 -16.14 -1.03 0.39
CA LEU A 144 -17.13 -0.36 1.26
C LEU A 144 -18.16 -1.34 1.82
N PHE A 145 -18.78 -2.13 0.97
CA PHE A 145 -19.97 -2.91 1.35
C PHE A 145 -19.63 -4.29 1.90
N ASP A 146 -18.62 -4.95 1.36
CA ASP A 146 -18.25 -6.30 1.79
C ASP A 146 -17.24 -6.27 2.93
N GLU A 147 -16.19 -5.45 2.80
CA GLU A 147 -15.09 -5.38 3.76
C GLU A 147 -15.28 -4.32 4.85
N HIS A 148 -16.30 -3.50 4.71
CA HIS A 148 -16.58 -2.37 5.62
C HIS A 148 -15.36 -1.46 5.84
N VAL A 149 -14.60 -1.21 4.76
CA VAL A 149 -13.52 -0.25 4.77
C VAL A 149 -14.10 1.16 4.79
N THR A 150 -13.77 1.95 5.80
CA THR A 150 -14.29 3.31 5.99
C THR A 150 -13.23 4.38 5.88
N GLY A 151 -11.96 4.00 5.69
CA GLY A 151 -10.85 4.94 5.61
C GLY A 151 -9.54 4.26 5.21
N THR A 152 -8.53 5.08 4.95
CA THR A 152 -7.20 4.62 4.52
C THR A 152 -6.07 5.21 5.37
N PRO A 153 -4.99 4.43 5.58
CA PRO A 153 -4.86 3.03 5.20
C PRO A 153 -5.74 2.11 6.04
N THR A 154 -6.31 1.06 5.45
CA THR A 154 -6.86 -0.09 6.19
C THR A 154 -5.99 -1.29 5.86
N ILE A 155 -5.41 -1.91 6.89
CA ILE A 155 -4.41 -2.98 6.77
C ILE A 155 -4.98 -4.29 7.29
N TYR A 156 -4.66 -5.37 6.58
CA TYR A 156 -4.90 -6.74 7.01
C TYR A 156 -3.57 -7.52 7.02
N LEU A 157 -3.37 -8.33 8.06
CA LEU A 157 -2.26 -9.27 8.19
C LEU A 157 -2.82 -10.68 8.18
N ASN A 158 -2.45 -11.50 7.20
CA ASN A 158 -3.02 -12.85 7.01
C ASN A 158 -4.54 -12.87 7.15
N GLU A 159 -5.20 -11.97 6.42
CA GLU A 159 -6.67 -11.80 6.38
C GLU A 159 -7.30 -11.25 7.68
N ILE A 160 -6.54 -10.95 8.71
CA ILE A 160 -7.04 -10.34 9.94
C ILE A 160 -6.78 -8.83 9.90
N ARG A 161 -7.83 -8.02 10.12
CA ARG A 161 -7.72 -6.56 10.16
C ARG A 161 -6.79 -6.12 11.27
N TYR A 162 -5.79 -5.34 10.90
CA TYR A 162 -4.87 -4.70 11.83
C TYR A 162 -5.44 -3.36 12.28
N THR A 163 -5.48 -3.14 13.59
CA THR A 163 -6.03 -1.91 14.20
C THR A 163 -5.00 -1.12 15.00
N GLY A 164 -3.73 -1.54 14.96
CA GLY A 164 -2.63 -0.86 15.64
C GLY A 164 -2.08 0.33 14.85
N ALA A 165 -1.01 0.91 15.37
CA ALA A 165 -0.33 2.03 14.73
C ALA A 165 0.49 1.56 13.49
N THR A 166 0.62 2.45 12.49
CA THR A 166 1.36 2.17 11.25
C THR A 166 2.83 2.59 11.32
N ASP A 167 3.37 2.76 12.53
CA ASP A 167 4.80 2.95 12.71
C ASP A 167 5.58 1.63 12.52
N PRO A 168 6.89 1.70 12.23
CA PRO A 168 7.68 0.54 11.88
C PRO A 168 7.75 -0.54 12.96
N GLU A 169 7.82 -0.14 14.24
CA GLU A 169 7.94 -1.07 15.36
C GLU A 169 6.63 -1.84 15.57
N SER A 170 5.50 -1.12 15.59
CA SER A 170 4.17 -1.69 15.76
C SER A 170 3.78 -2.65 14.64
N LEU A 171 4.04 -2.26 13.38
CA LEU A 171 3.77 -3.12 12.21
C LEU A 171 4.68 -4.35 12.19
N LEU A 172 5.97 -4.20 12.49
CA LEU A 172 6.91 -5.35 12.52
C LEU A 172 6.49 -6.37 13.60
N GLU A 173 6.11 -5.89 14.78
CA GLU A 173 5.66 -6.77 15.86
C GLU A 173 4.35 -7.50 15.47
N ALA A 174 3.40 -6.78 14.88
CA ALA A 174 2.15 -7.39 14.40
C ALA A 174 2.39 -8.44 13.30
N ILE A 175 3.34 -8.18 12.38
CA ILE A 175 3.75 -9.13 11.35
C ILE A 175 4.35 -10.40 11.99
N ARG A 176 5.21 -10.24 13.00
CA ARG A 176 5.78 -11.38 13.73
C ARG A 176 4.70 -12.21 14.44
N GLN A 177 3.71 -11.53 15.03
CA GLN A 177 2.59 -12.22 15.67
C GLN A 177 1.67 -12.93 14.67
N ALA A 178 1.57 -12.42 13.44
CA ALA A 178 0.81 -13.05 12.36
C ALA A 178 1.50 -14.29 11.78
N ASP A 179 2.81 -14.41 11.95
CA ASP A 179 3.59 -15.59 11.56
C ASP A 179 3.42 -16.71 12.59
N LYS A 180 2.33 -17.44 12.47
CA LYS A 180 1.99 -18.55 13.39
C LYS A 180 2.98 -19.72 13.38
N GLU A 181 3.81 -19.81 12.35
CA GLU A 181 4.73 -20.94 12.15
C GLU A 181 6.18 -20.57 12.45
N GLY A 182 6.46 -19.31 12.83
CA GLY A 182 7.81 -18.81 13.14
C GLY A 182 8.78 -18.87 11.97
N LYS A 183 8.28 -18.74 10.74
CA LYS A 183 9.06 -18.86 9.49
C LYS A 183 9.70 -17.56 9.02
N ILE A 184 9.39 -16.43 9.67
CA ILE A 184 9.98 -15.14 9.29
C ILE A 184 11.50 -15.20 9.45
N GLN A 185 12.19 -14.95 8.34
CA GLN A 185 13.65 -14.73 8.32
C GLN A 185 13.90 -13.26 8.05
N LEU A 186 14.71 -12.62 8.89
CA LEU A 186 15.15 -11.24 8.68
C LEU A 186 16.33 -11.25 7.71
N THR A 187 16.28 -10.40 6.70
CA THR A 187 17.39 -10.24 5.73
C THR A 187 18.56 -9.43 6.28
N GLU A 188 18.35 -8.73 7.41
CA GLU A 188 19.36 -7.90 8.08
C GLU A 188 19.42 -8.22 9.59
N ASP A 189 20.57 -7.95 10.22
CA ASP A 189 20.77 -8.09 11.66
C ASP A 189 19.75 -7.23 12.45
N PRO A 190 19.13 -7.78 13.51
CA PRO A 190 18.21 -7.03 14.39
C PRO A 190 18.77 -5.70 14.94
N HIS A 191 20.10 -5.57 15.10
CA HIS A 191 20.74 -4.32 15.47
C HIS A 191 20.74 -3.27 14.36
N SER A 192 20.82 -3.69 13.09
CA SER A 192 20.70 -2.80 11.94
C SER A 192 19.27 -2.28 11.77
N ILE A 193 18.26 -3.09 12.16
CA ILE A 193 16.85 -2.71 12.17
C ILE A 193 16.61 -1.48 13.04
N ARG A 194 17.13 -1.46 14.28
CA ARG A 194 16.98 -0.33 15.18
C ARG A 194 17.64 0.94 14.62
N THR A 195 18.82 0.79 14.01
CA THR A 195 19.53 1.90 13.35
C THR A 195 18.80 2.41 12.12
N VAL A 196 18.15 1.53 11.35
CA VAL A 196 17.33 1.88 10.19
C VAL A 196 16.03 2.55 10.63
N LEU A 197 15.36 2.04 11.66
CA LEU A 197 14.17 2.64 12.25
C LEU A 197 14.47 4.01 12.87
N ASP A 198 15.59 4.17 13.57
CA ASP A 198 16.02 5.44 14.18
C ASP A 198 16.34 6.52 13.13
N ARG A 199 16.79 6.15 11.93
CA ARG A 199 17.04 7.11 10.82
C ARG A 199 15.78 7.64 10.16
N LEU A 200 14.65 6.96 10.35
CA LEU A 200 13.39 7.29 9.69
C LEU A 200 12.37 7.96 10.60
N LEU A 201 12.55 7.84 11.90
CA LEU A 201 11.79 8.66 12.83
C LEU A 201 12.30 10.10 12.67
N PRO A 202 11.45 11.06 12.20
CA PRO A 202 11.82 12.46 12.30
C PRO A 202 12.15 12.70 13.76
N HIS A 203 13.28 13.33 14.03
CA HIS A 203 13.67 13.76 15.36
C HIS A 203 12.64 14.73 15.93
N SER A 204 11.50 14.19 16.38
CA SER A 204 10.51 14.94 17.14
C SER A 204 11.02 15.05 18.56
N SER A 205 11.66 16.22 18.83
CA SER A 205 11.74 16.85 20.13
C SER A 205 12.21 15.97 21.32
N ARG A 206 13.53 15.82 21.46
CA ARG A 206 14.09 15.87 22.80
C ARG A 206 13.86 17.28 23.36
N GLN A 207 12.68 17.54 23.87
CA GLN A 207 12.51 18.63 24.84
C GLN A 207 13.11 18.15 26.14
N LYS A 208 14.22 18.79 26.48
CA LYS A 208 14.83 18.77 27.80
C LYS A 208 13.83 19.31 28.81
N SER A 209 13.55 18.57 29.83
CA SER A 209 13.19 19.09 31.16
C SER A 209 14.44 19.23 31.97
#